data_fa7ad9891dc4c9f87ecf0b204dcfbef6
#
_entry.id   fa7ad9891dc4c9f87ecf0b204dcfbef6
#
_cell.length_a   1.000
_cell.length_b   1.000
_cell.length_c   1.000
_cell.angle_alpha   90.00
_cell.angle_beta   90.00
_cell.angle_gamma   90.00
#
_symmetry.space_group_name_H-M   'P 1'
#
loop_
_entity.id
_entity.type
_entity.pdbx_description
1 polymer ?
#
loop_
_entity_poly.entity_id
_entity_poly.type
_entity_poly.pdbx_seq_one_letter_code
_entity_poly.pdbx_strand_id
1 'polypeptide(L)'
;GTDRSRFSMDFYYPYMCAIKNDKNKFYNDLKDFYVEGLGVKCVKEEPWVTIAESCECIIALLVLGDFETAEKIFNDILQFKNDDGIFPTGYQYKMEIFWPEENSTWTNAAVIIAAHALSTFNEKEINRGNIFFYLNNLLQGDKTINPFK
;
A
#
# COMPACT_ATOMS: atom_id res chain seq x y z
N GLY A 1 -8.91 -25.70 2.60
CA GLY A 1 -7.81 -24.83 2.19
C GLY A 1 -7.05 -24.34 3.41
N THR A 2 -5.78 -24.03 3.27
CA THR A 2 -4.98 -23.46 4.37
C THR A 2 -5.49 -22.05 4.66
N ASP A 3 -5.73 -21.74 5.94
CA ASP A 3 -6.07 -20.38 6.36
C ASP A 3 -4.84 -19.47 6.16
N ARG A 4 -5.00 -18.44 5.36
CA ARG A 4 -3.96 -17.46 5.03
C ARG A 4 -4.27 -16.06 5.57
N SER A 5 -5.35 -15.90 6.33
CA SER A 5 -5.82 -14.60 6.86
C SER A 5 -4.80 -13.87 7.76
N ARG A 6 -3.73 -14.57 8.15
CA ARG A 6 -2.62 -14.01 8.91
C ARG A 6 -1.66 -13.14 8.07
N PHE A 7 -1.71 -13.20 6.74
CA PHE A 7 -0.83 -12.43 5.85
C PHE A 7 -1.56 -11.20 5.30
N SER A 8 -0.94 -10.04 5.37
CA SER A 8 -1.57 -8.78 4.94
C SER A 8 -1.95 -8.78 3.46
N MET A 9 -1.13 -9.36 2.60
CA MET A 9 -1.38 -9.43 1.17
C MET A 9 -2.71 -10.13 0.83
N ASP A 10 -3.14 -11.10 1.64
CA ASP A 10 -4.39 -11.83 1.40
C ASP A 10 -5.63 -10.94 1.63
N PHE A 11 -5.53 -9.87 2.45
CA PHE A 11 -6.64 -8.94 2.60
C PHE A 11 -6.63 -7.84 1.53
N TYR A 12 -5.49 -7.21 1.20
CA TYR A 12 -5.49 -6.03 0.32
C TYR A 12 -5.35 -6.34 -1.17
N TYR A 13 -4.75 -7.45 -1.61
CA TYR A 13 -4.60 -7.79 -3.04
C TYR A 13 -5.91 -7.80 -3.84
N PRO A 14 -7.03 -8.36 -3.33
CA PRO A 14 -8.29 -8.31 -4.06
C PRO A 14 -8.81 -6.89 -4.32
N TYR A 15 -8.47 -5.94 -3.45
CA TYR A 15 -8.82 -4.52 -3.63
C TYR A 15 -7.84 -3.82 -4.56
N MET A 16 -6.54 -4.06 -4.40
CA MET A 16 -5.51 -3.54 -5.29
C MET A 16 -5.76 -3.92 -6.76
N CYS A 17 -6.27 -5.13 -7.00
CA CYS A 17 -6.65 -5.63 -8.33
C CYS A 17 -8.09 -5.24 -8.75
N ALA A 18 -8.79 -4.40 -8.01
CA ALA A 18 -10.18 -4.00 -8.27
C ALA A 18 -11.18 -5.17 -8.36
N ILE A 19 -10.90 -6.30 -7.70
CA ILE A 19 -11.80 -7.47 -7.63
C ILE A 19 -12.85 -7.30 -6.53
N LYS A 20 -12.50 -6.62 -5.44
CA LYS A 20 -13.36 -6.30 -4.30
C LYS A 20 -13.45 -4.79 -4.10
N ASN A 21 -14.61 -4.34 -3.55
CA ASN A 21 -14.87 -2.94 -3.23
C ASN A 21 -15.56 -2.72 -1.88
N ASP A 22 -15.64 -3.75 -1.04
CA ASP A 22 -16.23 -3.65 0.30
C ASP A 22 -15.27 -2.89 1.25
N LYS A 23 -15.46 -1.58 1.33
CA LYS A 23 -14.66 -0.69 2.18
C LYS A 23 -14.74 -1.06 3.66
N ASN A 24 -15.93 -1.44 4.16
CA ASN A 24 -16.10 -1.76 5.57
C ASN A 24 -15.25 -2.97 5.95
N LYS A 25 -15.28 -4.00 5.12
CA LYS A 25 -14.44 -5.17 5.35
C LYS A 25 -12.96 -4.81 5.25
N PHE A 26 -12.54 -4.03 4.24
CA PHE A 26 -11.17 -3.58 4.08
C PHE A 26 -10.64 -2.89 5.37
N TYR A 27 -11.37 -1.90 5.90
CA TYR A 27 -10.94 -1.20 7.11
C TYR A 27 -10.97 -2.05 8.36
N ASN A 28 -11.87 -3.02 8.45
CA ASN A 28 -11.85 -3.97 9.57
C ASN A 28 -10.60 -4.86 9.53
N ASP A 29 -10.22 -5.35 8.35
CA ASP A 29 -9.01 -6.15 8.17
C ASP A 29 -7.74 -5.28 8.37
N LEU A 30 -7.74 -4.02 7.88
CA LEU A 30 -6.62 -3.09 8.03
C LEU A 30 -6.24 -2.84 9.50
N LYS A 31 -7.21 -2.78 10.41
CA LYS A 31 -6.96 -2.61 11.86
C LYS A 31 -6.06 -3.68 12.45
N ASP A 32 -6.05 -4.88 11.88
CA ASP A 32 -5.24 -5.99 12.35
C ASP A 32 -3.76 -5.89 11.91
N PHE A 33 -3.51 -5.12 10.83
CA PHE A 33 -2.20 -5.03 10.21
C PHE A 33 -1.54 -3.66 10.30
N TYR A 34 -2.32 -2.58 10.26
CA TYR A 34 -1.76 -1.24 10.31
C TYR A 34 -1.32 -0.88 11.74
N VAL A 35 -0.07 -0.44 11.84
CA VAL A 35 0.54 0.10 13.07
C VAL A 35 0.76 1.59 12.83
N GLU A 36 -0.03 2.40 13.54
CA GLU A 36 0.01 3.86 13.40
C GLU A 36 1.42 4.40 13.66
N GLY A 37 1.88 5.28 12.77
CA GLY A 37 3.22 5.86 12.82
C GLY A 37 4.33 4.94 12.32
N LEU A 38 4.04 3.69 11.90
CA LEU A 38 5.06 2.75 11.44
C LEU A 38 4.77 2.14 10.06
N GLY A 39 3.51 1.80 9.76
CA GLY A 39 3.15 1.16 8.49
C GLY A 39 2.37 -0.14 8.65
N VAL A 40 2.42 -1.01 7.65
CA VAL A 40 1.62 -2.25 7.58
C VAL A 40 2.49 -3.46 7.91
N LYS A 41 2.00 -4.34 8.78
CA LYS A 41 2.65 -5.62 9.10
C LYS A 41 2.50 -6.60 7.94
N CYS A 42 3.55 -7.39 7.67
CA CYS A 42 3.46 -8.52 6.75
C CYS A 42 2.58 -9.65 7.35
N VAL A 43 2.79 -9.95 8.64
CA VAL A 43 2.09 -11.01 9.37
C VAL A 43 1.37 -10.41 10.57
N LYS A 44 0.12 -10.80 10.78
CA LYS A 44 -0.77 -10.21 11.80
C LYS A 44 -0.20 -10.27 13.22
N GLU A 45 0.38 -11.41 13.60
CA GLU A 45 0.87 -11.68 14.95
C GLU A 45 2.29 -11.16 15.19
N GLU A 46 3.03 -10.86 14.11
CA GLU A 46 4.42 -10.46 14.21
C GLU A 46 4.56 -8.94 14.38
N PRO A 47 5.39 -8.46 15.32
CA PRO A 47 5.62 -7.04 15.52
C PRO A 47 6.60 -6.48 14.48
N TRP A 48 6.32 -6.69 13.21
CA TRP A 48 7.19 -6.43 12.08
C TRP A 48 6.41 -5.74 10.96
N VAL A 49 6.68 -4.46 10.76
CA VAL A 49 6.16 -3.71 9.61
C VAL A 49 7.11 -3.83 8.44
N THR A 50 6.55 -3.93 7.24
CA THR A 50 7.32 -4.08 6.01
C THR A 50 6.99 -2.95 5.04
N ILE A 51 8.00 -2.45 4.35
CA ILE A 51 7.85 -1.28 3.50
C ILE A 51 7.09 -1.64 2.22
N ALA A 52 7.39 -2.79 1.62
CA ALA A 52 6.72 -3.22 0.39
C ALA A 52 5.22 -3.44 0.61
N GLU A 53 4.83 -4.17 1.66
CA GLU A 53 3.42 -4.41 1.99
C GLU A 53 2.68 -3.12 2.36
N SER A 54 3.36 -2.18 3.01
CA SER A 54 2.80 -0.83 3.25
C SER A 54 2.51 -0.11 1.94
N CYS A 55 3.44 -0.15 0.98
CA CYS A 55 3.27 0.45 -0.35
C CYS A 55 2.15 -0.21 -1.16
N GLU A 56 2.04 -1.53 -1.12
CA GLU A 56 0.96 -2.25 -1.81
C GLU A 56 -0.41 -1.97 -1.18
N CYS A 57 -0.48 -1.86 0.15
CA CYS A 57 -1.70 -1.43 0.85
C CYS A 57 -2.10 0.01 0.48
N ILE A 58 -1.13 0.92 0.33
CA ILE A 58 -1.35 2.29 -0.19
C ILE A 58 -2.03 2.24 -1.57
N ILE A 59 -1.55 1.39 -2.47
CA ILE A 59 -2.15 1.24 -3.79
C ILE A 59 -3.60 0.73 -3.69
N ALA A 60 -3.89 -0.24 -2.81
CA ALA A 60 -5.24 -0.73 -2.58
C ALA A 60 -6.17 0.38 -2.06
N LEU A 61 -5.68 1.25 -1.16
CA LEU A 61 -6.41 2.41 -0.66
C LEU A 61 -6.72 3.42 -1.78
N LEU A 62 -5.75 3.70 -2.65
CA LEU A 62 -5.96 4.58 -3.80
C LEU A 62 -6.99 4.01 -4.78
N VAL A 63 -6.96 2.71 -5.04
CA VAL A 63 -8.00 2.04 -5.85
C VAL A 63 -9.38 2.16 -5.19
N LEU A 64 -9.47 2.11 -3.88
CA LEU A 64 -10.70 2.37 -3.12
C LEU A 64 -11.09 3.85 -3.04
N GLY A 65 -10.23 4.77 -3.49
CA GLY A 65 -10.45 6.21 -3.48
C GLY A 65 -10.20 6.87 -2.12
N ASP A 66 -9.40 6.24 -1.26
CA ASP A 66 -9.01 6.80 0.03
C ASP A 66 -7.57 7.32 -0.01
N PHE A 67 -7.43 8.52 -0.54
CA PHE A 67 -6.15 9.22 -0.63
C PHE A 67 -5.59 9.59 0.75
N GLU A 68 -6.44 10.01 1.68
CA GLU A 68 -6.00 10.50 3.00
C GLU A 68 -5.31 9.40 3.82
N THR A 69 -5.92 8.23 3.90
CA THR A 69 -5.30 7.08 4.60
C THR A 69 -4.05 6.59 3.86
N ALA A 70 -4.06 6.58 2.53
CA ALA A 70 -2.91 6.20 1.72
C ALA A 70 -1.71 7.13 1.96
N GLU A 71 -1.94 8.46 1.94
CA GLU A 71 -0.91 9.46 2.23
C GLU A 71 -0.37 9.33 3.65
N LYS A 72 -1.25 9.09 4.63
CA LYS A 72 -0.85 8.87 6.03
C LYS A 72 0.11 7.69 6.16
N ILE A 73 -0.24 6.53 5.59
CA ILE A 73 0.64 5.34 5.63
C ILE A 73 1.97 5.61 4.92
N PHE A 74 1.94 6.34 3.81
CA PHE A 74 3.17 6.71 3.10
C PHE A 74 4.08 7.59 3.97
N ASN A 75 3.52 8.59 4.64
CA ASN A 75 4.27 9.45 5.55
C ASN A 75 4.85 8.66 6.74
N ASP A 76 4.12 7.67 7.25
CA ASP A 76 4.59 6.82 8.35
C ASP A 76 5.85 6.04 7.97
N ILE A 77 5.96 5.54 6.73
CA ILE A 77 7.13 4.77 6.29
C ILE A 77 8.33 5.65 5.89
N LEU A 78 8.14 6.95 5.61
CA LEU A 78 9.23 7.83 5.19
C LEU A 78 10.36 7.96 6.23
N GLN A 79 10.06 7.79 7.51
CA GLN A 79 11.05 7.82 8.58
C GLN A 79 12.13 6.73 8.48
N PHE A 80 11.84 5.64 7.77
CA PHE A 80 12.76 4.51 7.63
C PHE A 80 13.77 4.67 6.49
N LYS A 81 13.63 5.74 5.70
CA LYS A 81 14.57 6.06 4.63
C LYS A 81 15.93 6.44 5.21
N ASN A 82 17.00 5.80 4.74
CA ASN A 82 18.36 6.16 5.13
C ASN A 82 18.86 7.44 4.39
N ASP A 83 20.07 7.87 4.68
CA ASP A 83 20.68 9.09 4.10
C ASP A 83 20.88 8.99 2.59
N ASP A 84 21.05 7.78 2.05
CA ASP A 84 21.15 7.51 0.59
C ASP A 84 19.79 7.48 -0.10
N GLY A 85 18.69 7.64 0.63
CA GLY A 85 17.33 7.58 0.10
C GLY A 85 16.78 6.17 -0.06
N ILE A 86 17.44 5.16 0.50
CA ILE A 86 17.10 3.75 0.38
C ILE A 86 16.26 3.30 1.58
N PHE A 87 15.26 2.47 1.33
CA PHE A 87 14.40 1.88 2.35
C PHE A 87 14.82 0.44 2.68
N PRO A 88 14.80 0.08 3.98
CA PRO A 88 15.01 -1.31 4.41
C PRO A 88 13.80 -2.18 4.03
N THR A 89 13.96 -3.49 4.07
CA THR A 89 12.86 -4.43 3.84
C THR A 89 11.76 -4.29 4.89
N GLY A 90 12.13 -4.16 6.17
CA GLY A 90 11.16 -3.97 7.26
C GLY A 90 11.79 -3.60 8.58
N TYR A 91 10.92 -3.24 9.53
CA TYR A 91 11.28 -2.81 10.87
C TYR A 91 10.55 -3.63 11.92
N GLN A 92 11.32 -4.32 12.77
CA GLN A 92 10.81 -5.06 13.93
C GLN A 92 10.74 -4.12 15.13
N TYR A 93 9.53 -3.61 15.38
CA TYR A 93 9.35 -2.46 16.28
C TYR A 93 9.42 -2.77 17.79
N LYS A 94 9.34 -4.05 18.20
CA LYS A 94 9.59 -4.42 19.61
C LYS A 94 11.08 -4.53 19.94
N MET A 95 11.89 -4.89 18.96
CA MET A 95 13.33 -5.00 19.11
C MET A 95 14.07 -3.76 18.63
N GLU A 96 13.34 -2.85 17.94
CA GLU A 96 13.87 -1.60 17.35
C GLU A 96 15.03 -1.87 16.37
N ILE A 97 14.89 -2.91 15.54
CA ILE A 97 15.89 -3.28 14.53
C ILE A 97 15.28 -3.34 13.13
N PHE A 98 16.09 -3.05 12.13
CA PHE A 98 15.76 -3.36 10.74
C PHE A 98 16.02 -4.84 10.49
N TRP A 99 15.00 -5.53 9.93
CA TRP A 99 15.10 -6.95 9.66
C TRP A 99 14.24 -7.35 8.44
N PRO A 100 14.78 -8.21 7.54
CA PRO A 100 16.16 -8.66 7.48
C PRO A 100 17.12 -7.49 7.23
N GLU A 101 18.40 -7.68 7.53
CA GLU A 101 19.44 -6.65 7.32
C GLU A 101 19.79 -6.57 5.83
N GLU A 102 18.83 -6.10 5.04
CA GLU A 102 18.94 -5.97 3.59
C GLU A 102 18.15 -4.77 3.05
N ASN A 103 18.57 -4.27 1.90
CA ASN A 103 17.88 -3.22 1.14
C ASN A 103 17.48 -3.79 -0.22
N SER A 104 16.34 -4.48 -0.26
CA SER A 104 15.92 -5.17 -1.48
C SER A 104 15.49 -4.18 -2.57
N THR A 105 15.81 -4.51 -3.81
CA THR A 105 15.38 -3.75 -4.99
C THR A 105 13.85 -3.74 -5.10
N TRP A 106 13.22 -4.84 -4.72
CA TRP A 106 11.76 -4.97 -4.69
C TRP A 106 11.10 -3.93 -3.77
N THR A 107 11.58 -3.80 -2.54
CA THR A 107 11.08 -2.82 -1.57
C THR A 107 11.17 -1.41 -2.12
N ASN A 108 12.33 -1.04 -2.66
CA ASN A 108 12.56 0.30 -3.19
C ASN A 108 11.73 0.60 -4.46
N ALA A 109 11.52 -0.41 -5.31
CA ALA A 109 10.60 -0.30 -6.45
C ALA A 109 9.15 -0.07 -5.99
N ALA A 110 8.68 -0.77 -4.95
CA ALA A 110 7.35 -0.58 -4.39
C ALA A 110 7.15 0.86 -3.86
N VAL A 111 8.16 1.44 -3.20
CA VAL A 111 8.11 2.85 -2.75
C VAL A 111 7.97 3.81 -3.92
N ILE A 112 8.73 3.62 -5.00
CA ILE A 112 8.64 4.48 -6.20
C ILE A 112 7.24 4.39 -6.82
N ILE A 113 6.67 3.19 -6.92
CA ILE A 113 5.32 2.98 -7.46
C ILE A 113 4.28 3.66 -6.59
N ALA A 114 4.34 3.51 -5.25
CA ALA A 114 3.41 4.14 -4.33
C ALA A 114 3.52 5.68 -4.36
N ALA A 115 4.74 6.22 -4.37
CA ALA A 115 4.98 7.65 -4.47
C ALA A 115 4.41 8.22 -5.77
N HIS A 116 4.64 7.55 -6.90
CA HIS A 116 4.08 7.94 -8.20
C HIS A 116 2.54 7.89 -8.18
N ALA A 117 1.97 6.82 -7.65
CA ALA A 117 0.52 6.67 -7.57
C ALA A 117 -0.13 7.77 -6.73
N LEU A 118 0.46 8.13 -5.59
CA LEU A 118 0.01 9.23 -4.73
C LEU A 118 0.13 10.58 -5.44
N SER A 119 1.29 10.90 -6.02
CA SER A 119 1.54 12.19 -6.64
C SER A 119 0.63 12.48 -7.83
N THR A 120 0.22 11.44 -8.56
CA THR A 120 -0.58 11.58 -9.78
C THR A 120 -2.08 11.35 -9.55
N PHE A 121 -2.50 10.88 -8.39
CA PHE A 121 -3.88 10.49 -8.13
C PHE A 121 -4.88 11.66 -8.24
N ASN A 122 -4.51 12.83 -7.77
CA ASN A 122 -5.37 14.03 -7.75
C ASN A 122 -5.18 14.97 -8.96
N GLU A 123 -4.24 14.70 -9.86
CA GLU A 123 -3.95 15.56 -11.00
C GLU A 123 -4.84 15.18 -12.20
N LYS A 124 -5.88 16.00 -12.47
CA LYS A 124 -6.90 15.73 -13.50
C LYS A 124 -6.34 15.49 -14.91
N GLU A 125 -5.22 16.10 -15.28
CA GLU A 125 -4.62 15.94 -16.61
C GLU A 125 -3.65 14.75 -16.69
N ILE A 126 -2.99 14.39 -15.58
CA ILE A 126 -2.01 13.29 -15.50
C ILE A 126 -2.71 11.95 -15.25
N ASN A 127 -3.90 11.98 -14.67
CA ASN A 127 -4.67 10.79 -14.29
C ASN A 127 -4.99 9.82 -15.45
N ARG A 128 -4.96 10.27 -16.71
CA ARG A 128 -5.19 9.39 -17.87
C ARG A 128 -4.15 8.28 -18.02
N GLY A 129 -2.94 8.48 -17.47
CA GLY A 129 -1.87 7.48 -17.45
C GLY A 129 -1.74 6.72 -16.13
N ASN A 130 -2.52 7.06 -15.09
CA ASN A 130 -2.46 6.40 -13.80
C ASN A 130 -3.42 5.23 -13.74
N ILE A 131 -2.90 4.01 -13.83
CA ILE A 131 -3.70 2.77 -13.79
C ILE A 131 -4.54 2.66 -12.51
N PHE A 132 -4.05 3.16 -11.37
CA PHE A 132 -4.77 3.08 -10.09
C PHE A 132 -5.97 4.02 -10.05
N PHE A 133 -5.87 5.20 -10.67
CA PHE A 133 -6.99 6.08 -10.87
C PHE A 133 -8.05 5.45 -11.79
N TYR A 134 -7.63 4.81 -12.86
CA TYR A 134 -8.53 4.05 -13.74
C TYR A 134 -9.26 2.93 -12.99
N LEU A 135 -8.55 2.14 -12.20
CA LEU A 135 -9.15 1.06 -11.41
C LEU A 135 -10.16 1.59 -10.38
N ASN A 136 -9.86 2.75 -9.74
CA ASN A 136 -10.81 3.40 -8.85
C ASN A 136 -12.10 3.78 -9.58
N ASN A 137 -12.02 4.44 -10.73
CA ASN A 137 -13.21 4.86 -11.50
C ASN A 137 -14.00 3.64 -12.01
N LEU A 138 -13.33 2.57 -12.39
CA LEU A 138 -13.98 1.32 -12.78
C LEU A 138 -14.80 0.73 -11.63
N LEU A 139 -14.27 0.75 -10.39
CA LEU A 139 -14.99 0.31 -9.19
C LEU A 139 -16.22 1.18 -8.89
N GLN A 140 -16.14 2.49 -9.19
CA GLN A 140 -17.27 3.42 -9.03
C GLN A 140 -18.33 3.29 -10.16
N GLY A 141 -18.10 2.40 -11.12
CA GLY A 141 -19.03 2.14 -12.25
C GLY A 141 -18.86 3.07 -13.44
N ASP A 142 -17.84 3.92 -13.45
CA ASP A 142 -17.52 4.77 -14.60
C ASP A 142 -16.75 3.97 -15.67
N LYS A 143 -17.47 3.62 -16.74
CA LYS A 143 -16.92 2.90 -17.90
C LYS A 143 -16.42 3.83 -19.02
N THR A 144 -16.48 5.16 -18.81
CA THR A 144 -16.13 6.14 -19.86
C THR A 144 -14.62 6.38 -19.93
N ILE A 145 -13.90 6.06 -18.86
CA ILE A 145 -12.46 6.25 -18.77
C ILE A 145 -11.75 5.05 -19.39
N ASN A 146 -11.02 5.29 -20.48
CA ASN A 146 -10.18 4.28 -21.12
C ASN A 146 -8.70 4.71 -20.99
N PRO A 147 -7.86 3.96 -20.23
CA PRO A 147 -6.46 4.31 -20.00
C PRO A 147 -5.58 4.19 -21.25
N PHE A 148 -6.10 3.60 -22.34
CA PHE A 148 -5.36 3.35 -23.57
C PHE A 148 -5.79 4.25 -24.75
N LYS A 149 -6.52 5.34 -24.46
CA LYS A 149 -6.92 6.34 -25.46
C LYS A 149 -6.29 7.69 -25.21
#